data_4c22ad74cb62fbea6bc7cefc6d64667f
#
_entry.id   4c22ad74cb62fbea6bc7cefc6d64667f
#
_cell.length_a   1.000
_cell.length_b   1.000
_cell.length_c   1.000
_cell.angle_alpha   90.00
_cell.angle_beta   90.00
_cell.angle_gamma   90.00
#
_symmetry.space_group_name_H-M   'P 1'
#
loop_
_entity.id
_entity.type
_entity.pdbx_description
1 polymer ?
#
loop_
_entity_poly.entity_id
_entity_poly.type
_entity_poly.pdbx_seq_one_letter_code
_entity_poly.pdbx_strand_id
1 'polypeptide(L)'
;MECELNALGKTITAEGRGMDKRSLLDAGCKAFLADKQILAWILRDCTPEFREYSIPDIMSCIEGEPEIGTVPVDKDLTGKYMAEKVTGMADEDTSSYEGTVRYDIRFKAKARHEDEETELIINVEAQNNFKPGYSLVTRGIYYCSWMISAQMETEFSHSDYAGMKKVHSIWVCIRPNKQWKGSITTYTIGESNILGNAKSDHDDYDKMQVTLL
;
A
#
# COMPACT_ATOMS: atom_id res chain seq x y z
N MET A 1 -24.48 -2.88 -17.06
CA MET A 1 -24.15 -3.04 -15.62
C MET A 1 -24.43 -4.45 -15.10
N GLU A 2 -25.58 -5.07 -15.35
CA GLU A 2 -25.84 -6.48 -14.93
C GLU A 2 -25.05 -7.54 -15.68
N CYS A 3 -24.59 -7.28 -16.91
CA CYS A 3 -23.86 -8.24 -17.73
C CYS A 3 -22.39 -8.41 -17.33
N GLU A 4 -21.74 -7.36 -16.80
CA GLU A 4 -20.34 -7.39 -16.36
C GLU A 4 -20.18 -8.03 -14.97
N LEU A 5 -21.12 -7.81 -14.06
CA LEU A 5 -21.17 -8.48 -12.76
C LEU A 5 -21.32 -10.02 -12.91
N ASN A 6 -22.02 -10.48 -13.94
CA ASN A 6 -22.17 -11.92 -14.22
C ASN A 6 -20.88 -12.56 -14.80
N ALA A 7 -20.03 -11.80 -15.50
CA ALA A 7 -18.75 -12.31 -16.00
C ALA A 7 -17.75 -12.49 -14.86
N LEU A 8 -17.66 -11.52 -13.93
CA LEU A 8 -16.84 -11.62 -12.72
C LEU A 8 -17.27 -12.80 -11.83
N GLY A 9 -18.57 -12.98 -11.63
CA GLY A 9 -19.12 -14.09 -10.85
C GLY A 9 -18.83 -15.47 -11.44
N LYS A 10 -18.73 -15.60 -12.77
CA LYS A 10 -18.41 -16.86 -13.44
C LYS A 10 -16.93 -17.21 -13.40
N THR A 11 -16.02 -16.23 -13.41
CA THR A 11 -14.58 -16.45 -13.30
C THR A 11 -14.23 -16.92 -11.88
N ILE A 12 -14.85 -16.35 -10.84
CA ILE A 12 -14.66 -16.75 -9.44
C ILE A 12 -15.16 -18.18 -9.17
N THR A 13 -16.20 -18.64 -9.88
CA THR A 13 -16.77 -19.98 -9.64
C THR A 13 -15.99 -21.12 -10.32
N ALA A 14 -15.16 -20.85 -11.34
CA ALA A 14 -14.42 -21.88 -12.07
C ALA A 14 -13.14 -22.35 -11.32
N GLU A 15 -12.50 -21.50 -10.54
CA GLU A 15 -11.28 -21.83 -9.77
C GLU A 15 -11.54 -22.19 -8.29
N GLY A 16 -12.76 -22.02 -7.82
CA GLY A 16 -13.10 -22.02 -6.39
C GLY A 16 -13.48 -23.36 -5.75
N ARG A 17 -13.15 -24.50 -6.33
CA ARG A 17 -13.44 -25.81 -5.70
C ARG A 17 -12.44 -26.12 -4.59
N GLY A 18 -12.58 -25.44 -3.44
CA GLY A 18 -11.79 -25.69 -2.23
C GLY A 18 -11.48 -24.46 -1.39
N MET A 19 -11.79 -23.25 -1.86
CA MET A 19 -11.57 -22.02 -1.08
C MET A 19 -12.80 -21.69 -0.21
N ASP A 20 -12.56 -21.32 1.07
CA ASP A 20 -13.60 -20.78 1.95
C ASP A 20 -14.16 -19.46 1.39
N LYS A 21 -15.46 -19.19 1.66
CA LYS A 21 -16.14 -17.95 1.24
C LYS A 21 -15.41 -16.68 1.67
N ARG A 22 -14.69 -16.73 2.79
CA ARG A 22 -13.90 -15.58 3.28
C ARG A 22 -12.69 -15.33 2.40
N SER A 23 -11.97 -16.37 2.01
CA SER A 23 -10.82 -16.29 1.11
C SER A 23 -11.21 -15.78 -0.27
N LEU A 24 -12.37 -16.21 -0.80
CA LEU A 24 -12.91 -15.73 -2.07
C LEU A 24 -13.28 -14.23 -2.01
N LEU A 25 -13.88 -13.79 -0.89
CA LEU A 25 -14.21 -12.38 -0.70
C LEU A 25 -12.96 -11.52 -0.57
N ASP A 26 -11.95 -11.99 0.17
CA ASP A 26 -10.65 -11.32 0.33
C ASP A 26 -9.94 -11.17 -1.01
N ALA A 27 -9.81 -12.27 -1.77
CA ALA A 27 -9.23 -12.23 -3.11
C ALA A 27 -9.98 -11.30 -4.07
N GLY A 28 -11.32 -11.30 -4.02
CA GLY A 28 -12.15 -10.39 -4.80
C GLY A 28 -11.95 -8.92 -4.43
N CYS A 29 -11.83 -8.60 -3.13
CA CYS A 29 -11.53 -7.25 -2.68
C CYS A 29 -10.14 -6.78 -3.13
N LYS A 30 -9.13 -7.63 -3.03
CA LYS A 30 -7.77 -7.31 -3.49
C LYS A 30 -7.73 -7.08 -5.00
N ALA A 31 -8.35 -7.96 -5.79
CA ALA A 31 -8.43 -7.81 -7.24
C ALA A 31 -9.16 -6.51 -7.65
N PHE A 32 -10.24 -6.14 -6.95
CA PHE A 32 -10.95 -4.89 -7.18
C PHE A 32 -10.09 -3.67 -6.83
N LEU A 33 -9.41 -3.69 -5.69
CA LEU A 33 -8.55 -2.58 -5.27
C LEU A 33 -7.29 -2.45 -6.13
N ALA A 34 -6.82 -3.53 -6.77
CA ALA A 34 -5.65 -3.50 -7.66
C ALA A 34 -5.96 -2.93 -9.05
N ASP A 35 -7.24 -2.68 -9.39
CA ASP A 35 -7.60 -1.98 -10.62
C ASP A 35 -7.00 -0.57 -10.63
N LYS A 36 -6.27 -0.21 -11.70
CA LYS A 36 -5.57 1.08 -11.79
C LYS A 36 -6.49 2.28 -11.66
N GLN A 37 -7.73 2.18 -12.15
CA GLN A 37 -8.70 3.27 -12.01
C GLN A 37 -9.12 3.46 -10.56
N ILE A 38 -9.33 2.37 -9.82
CA ILE A 38 -9.65 2.41 -8.38
C ILE A 38 -8.46 2.95 -7.59
N LEU A 39 -7.24 2.46 -7.90
CA LEU A 39 -6.02 2.98 -7.28
C LEU A 39 -5.83 4.47 -7.54
N ALA A 40 -6.11 4.94 -8.76
CA ALA A 40 -6.00 6.36 -9.08
C ALA A 40 -6.95 7.25 -8.24
N TRP A 41 -8.18 6.80 -7.99
CA TRP A 41 -9.10 7.48 -7.07
C TRP A 41 -8.56 7.50 -5.64
N ILE A 42 -8.05 6.37 -5.15
CA ILE A 42 -7.45 6.26 -3.83
C ILE A 42 -6.24 7.19 -3.71
N LEU A 43 -5.33 7.18 -4.68
CA LEU A 43 -4.13 8.02 -4.67
C LEU A 43 -4.48 9.50 -4.66
N ARG A 44 -5.41 9.96 -5.50
CA ARG A 44 -5.82 11.36 -5.55
C ARG A 44 -6.32 11.86 -4.20
N ASP A 45 -7.10 11.05 -3.50
CA ASP A 45 -7.73 11.48 -2.25
C ASP A 45 -6.85 11.20 -1.01
N CYS A 46 -5.90 10.26 -1.09
CA CYS A 46 -5.10 9.81 0.04
C CYS A 46 -3.64 10.28 0.01
N THR A 47 -3.13 10.79 -1.13
CA THR A 47 -1.73 11.21 -1.25
C THR A 47 -1.66 12.67 -1.70
N PRO A 48 -0.87 13.52 -1.02
CA PRO A 48 -0.76 14.94 -1.41
C PRO A 48 -0.17 15.12 -2.80
N GLU A 49 0.72 14.23 -3.23
CA GLU A 49 1.43 14.29 -4.50
C GLU A 49 0.51 14.17 -5.72
N PHE A 50 -0.65 13.52 -5.58
CA PHE A 50 -1.60 13.30 -6.68
C PHE A 50 -2.89 14.14 -6.59
N ARG A 51 -3.02 15.02 -5.60
CA ARG A 51 -4.27 15.74 -5.34
C ARG A 51 -4.77 16.56 -6.52
N GLU A 52 -3.87 17.17 -7.28
CA GLU A 52 -4.19 18.06 -8.40
C GLU A 52 -4.24 17.32 -9.76
N TYR A 53 -3.98 16.02 -9.78
CA TYR A 53 -3.96 15.23 -11.01
C TYR A 53 -5.35 14.76 -11.42
N SER A 54 -5.58 14.63 -12.74
CA SER A 54 -6.75 13.90 -13.24
C SER A 54 -6.59 12.38 -13.05
N ILE A 55 -7.69 11.66 -12.98
CA ILE A 55 -7.65 10.19 -12.84
C ILE A 55 -6.87 9.51 -13.96
N PRO A 56 -7.06 9.85 -15.25
CA PRO A 56 -6.24 9.29 -16.33
C PRO A 56 -4.73 9.56 -16.18
N ASP A 57 -4.35 10.76 -15.70
CA ASP A 57 -2.94 11.10 -15.48
C ASP A 57 -2.36 10.23 -14.35
N ILE A 58 -3.08 10.07 -13.23
CA ILE A 58 -2.63 9.20 -12.13
C ILE A 58 -2.48 7.76 -12.60
N MET A 59 -3.43 7.24 -13.41
CA MET A 59 -3.31 5.89 -13.95
C MET A 59 -2.03 5.70 -14.77
N SER A 60 -1.59 6.73 -15.51
CA SER A 60 -0.34 6.69 -16.27
C SER A 60 0.92 6.77 -15.38
N CYS A 61 0.79 7.32 -14.17
CA CYS A 61 1.86 7.43 -13.18
C CYS A 61 2.12 6.10 -12.44
N ILE A 62 1.17 5.15 -12.44
CA ILE A 62 1.31 3.83 -11.81
C ILE A 62 2.19 2.93 -12.68
N GLU A 63 3.35 2.54 -12.16
CA GLU A 63 4.31 1.71 -12.89
C GLU A 63 3.87 0.23 -12.95
N GLY A 64 3.99 -0.37 -14.12
CA GLY A 64 3.68 -1.78 -14.34
C GLY A 64 2.23 -2.15 -14.00
N GLU A 65 1.99 -3.40 -13.66
CA GLU A 65 0.73 -3.88 -13.08
C GLU A 65 0.91 -4.02 -11.57
N PRO A 66 -0.04 -3.53 -10.74
CA PRO A 66 0.03 -3.68 -9.30
C PRO A 66 0.09 -5.14 -8.87
N GLU A 67 1.05 -5.49 -8.03
CA GLU A 67 1.19 -6.86 -7.54
C GLU A 67 0.17 -7.13 -6.44
N ILE A 68 -0.50 -8.28 -6.54
CA ILE A 68 -1.53 -8.72 -5.60
C ILE A 68 -0.97 -9.87 -4.78
N GLY A 69 -0.94 -9.72 -3.45
CA GLY A 69 -0.59 -10.80 -2.53
C GLY A 69 -1.61 -11.94 -2.61
N THR A 70 -1.19 -13.07 -3.16
CA THR A 70 -2.06 -14.23 -3.42
C THR A 70 -2.23 -15.16 -2.23
N VAL A 71 -1.46 -14.96 -1.15
CA VAL A 71 -1.50 -15.85 0.01
C VAL A 71 -2.44 -15.29 1.08
N PRO A 72 -3.49 -16.04 1.50
CA PRO A 72 -4.31 -15.67 2.64
C PRO A 72 -3.44 -15.54 3.90
N VAL A 73 -3.58 -14.45 4.63
CA VAL A 73 -2.94 -14.27 5.94
C VAL A 73 -3.64 -15.21 6.93
N ASP A 74 -3.24 -16.46 6.96
CA ASP A 74 -3.61 -17.37 8.04
C ASP A 74 -2.64 -17.13 9.21
N LYS A 75 -3.19 -16.88 10.39
CA LYS A 75 -2.45 -16.41 11.57
C LYS A 75 -1.42 -17.39 12.14
N ASP A 76 -1.34 -18.63 11.61
CA ASP A 76 -0.60 -19.72 12.25
C ASP A 76 0.40 -20.48 11.36
N LEU A 77 0.71 -20.02 10.15
CA LEU A 77 1.69 -20.69 9.30
C LEU A 77 3.03 -19.94 9.27
N THR A 78 3.79 -20.11 10.34
CA THR A 78 5.25 -19.99 10.31
C THR A 78 5.83 -21.11 9.47
N GLY A 79 6.33 -20.80 8.28
CA GLY A 79 7.28 -21.66 7.61
C GLY A 79 6.87 -22.22 6.25
N LYS A 80 7.74 -21.93 5.29
CA LYS A 80 8.01 -22.66 4.05
C LYS A 80 6.97 -22.59 2.93
N TYR A 81 6.98 -21.49 2.17
CA TYR A 81 6.82 -21.59 0.71
C TYR A 81 7.69 -20.50 0.06
N MET A 82 8.65 -20.91 -0.77
CA MET A 82 9.37 -20.04 -1.68
C MET A 82 8.42 -19.71 -2.84
N ALA A 83 8.10 -18.44 -3.02
CA ALA A 83 7.44 -17.97 -4.23
C ALA A 83 8.48 -17.69 -5.32
N GLU A 84 8.23 -18.15 -6.55
CA GLU A 84 9.05 -17.84 -7.71
C GLU A 84 9.00 -16.34 -8.03
N LYS A 85 10.17 -15.81 -8.36
CA LYS A 85 10.41 -14.40 -8.62
C LYS A 85 9.77 -13.98 -9.94
N VAL A 86 8.70 -13.19 -9.90
CA VAL A 86 8.17 -12.47 -11.06
C VAL A 86 8.80 -11.06 -11.07
N THR A 87 9.13 -10.56 -12.26
CA THR A 87 9.76 -9.24 -12.48
C THR A 87 8.78 -8.12 -12.16
N GLY A 88 8.82 -7.62 -10.94
CA GLY A 88 8.05 -6.53 -10.36
C GLY A 88 8.58 -6.24 -8.95
N MET A 89 8.00 -5.30 -8.22
CA MET A 89 8.27 -5.20 -6.79
C MET A 89 7.66 -6.42 -6.10
N ALA A 90 8.47 -7.18 -5.35
CA ALA A 90 7.94 -8.31 -4.59
C ALA A 90 6.88 -7.83 -3.58
N ASP A 91 5.79 -8.57 -3.46
CA ASP A 91 4.74 -8.34 -2.46
C ASP A 91 5.17 -8.74 -1.03
N GLU A 92 6.41 -9.25 -0.89
CA GLU A 92 6.99 -9.70 0.38
C GLU A 92 8.35 -9.04 0.64
N ASP A 93 8.51 -8.49 1.85
CA ASP A 93 9.81 -8.11 2.39
C ASP A 93 10.20 -9.11 3.49
N THR A 94 11.36 -9.73 3.36
CA THR A 94 11.83 -10.77 4.29
C THR A 94 13.16 -10.37 4.93
N SER A 95 13.20 -10.42 6.26
CA SER A 95 14.43 -10.32 7.04
C SER A 95 14.76 -11.68 7.67
N SER A 96 16.04 -12.01 7.73
CA SER A 96 16.51 -13.27 8.33
C SER A 96 16.16 -13.40 9.82
N TYR A 97 15.82 -12.30 10.49
CA TYR A 97 15.58 -12.22 11.93
C TYR A 97 14.13 -11.88 12.31
N GLU A 98 13.36 -11.23 11.43
CA GLU A 98 12.06 -10.64 11.79
C GLU A 98 10.86 -11.27 11.07
N GLY A 99 11.09 -12.22 10.16
CA GLY A 99 10.03 -12.87 9.39
C GLY A 99 9.71 -12.15 8.08
N THR A 100 8.53 -12.39 7.53
CA THR A 100 8.08 -11.86 6.25
C THR A 100 6.89 -10.96 6.43
N VAL A 101 6.95 -9.73 5.92
CA VAL A 101 5.79 -8.86 5.77
C VAL A 101 5.20 -9.08 4.38
N ARG A 102 3.88 -9.31 4.31
CA ARG A 102 3.14 -9.46 3.06
C ARG A 102 2.18 -8.30 2.89
N TYR A 103 2.20 -7.74 1.70
CA TYR A 103 1.33 -6.64 1.29
C TYR A 103 0.17 -7.18 0.47
N ASP A 104 -1.02 -6.60 0.64
CA ASP A 104 -2.16 -6.97 -0.20
C ASP A 104 -1.96 -6.50 -1.64
N ILE A 105 -1.53 -5.25 -1.82
CA ILE A 105 -1.22 -4.64 -3.12
C ILE A 105 -0.02 -3.73 -2.94
N ARG A 106 1.04 -3.90 -3.74
CA ARG A 106 2.24 -3.07 -3.71
C ARG A 106 2.64 -2.63 -5.12
N PHE A 107 2.97 -1.36 -5.29
CA PHE A 107 3.39 -0.80 -6.58
C PHE A 107 4.19 0.48 -6.39
N LYS A 108 4.85 0.93 -7.47
CA LYS A 108 5.48 2.26 -7.57
C LYS A 108 4.60 3.19 -8.38
N ALA A 109 4.67 4.47 -8.05
CA ALA A 109 4.06 5.53 -8.84
C ALA A 109 4.98 6.76 -8.89
N LYS A 110 4.96 7.47 -10.03
CA LYS A 110 5.76 8.67 -10.26
C LYS A 110 4.87 9.88 -10.38
N ALA A 111 4.90 10.76 -9.38
CA ALA A 111 4.29 12.08 -9.47
C ALA A 111 5.30 13.07 -10.09
N ARG A 112 4.82 13.94 -10.97
CA ARG A 112 5.67 14.95 -11.61
C ARG A 112 5.06 16.32 -11.39
N HIS A 113 5.74 17.17 -10.64
CA HIS A 113 5.36 18.56 -10.42
C HIS A 113 6.41 19.46 -11.06
N GLU A 114 5.99 20.26 -12.05
CA GLU A 114 6.86 21.13 -12.82
C GLU A 114 8.05 20.34 -13.41
N ASP A 115 9.27 20.58 -12.92
CA ASP A 115 10.50 19.92 -13.37
C ASP A 115 10.98 18.81 -12.39
N GLU A 116 10.24 18.55 -11.30
CA GLU A 116 10.60 17.56 -10.31
C GLU A 116 9.76 16.29 -10.45
N GLU A 117 10.43 15.13 -10.44
CA GLU A 117 9.79 13.82 -10.44
C GLU A 117 9.99 13.15 -9.07
N THR A 118 8.88 12.87 -8.40
CA THR A 118 8.86 12.17 -7.11
C THR A 118 8.40 10.73 -7.31
N GLU A 119 9.26 9.78 -7.04
CA GLU A 119 8.92 8.36 -7.04
C GLU A 119 8.43 7.93 -5.67
N LEU A 120 7.29 7.26 -5.64
CA LEU A 120 6.61 6.79 -4.43
C LEU A 120 6.54 5.26 -4.43
N ILE A 121 6.70 4.66 -3.25
CA ILE A 121 6.42 3.24 -3.01
C ILE A 121 5.12 3.16 -2.21
N ILE A 122 4.13 2.48 -2.75
CA ILE A 122 2.77 2.49 -2.21
C ILE A 122 2.33 1.07 -1.92
N ASN A 123 1.77 0.88 -0.72
CA ASN A 123 1.03 -0.31 -0.38
C ASN A 123 -0.43 0.04 -0.07
N VAL A 124 -1.37 -0.77 -0.56
CA VAL A 124 -2.80 -0.66 -0.28
C VAL A 124 -3.28 -1.95 0.35
N GLU A 125 -3.91 -1.84 1.53
CA GLU A 125 -4.42 -2.95 2.33
C GLU A 125 -5.96 -2.96 2.38
N ALA A 126 -6.57 -4.10 2.10
CA ALA A 126 -8.00 -4.33 2.25
C ALA A 126 -8.33 -4.78 3.67
N GLN A 127 -8.77 -3.87 4.54
CA GLN A 127 -9.03 -4.17 5.95
C GLN A 127 -10.52 -4.36 6.23
N ASN A 128 -10.94 -5.60 6.41
CA ASN A 128 -12.35 -5.90 6.70
C ASN A 128 -12.74 -5.60 8.16
N ASN A 129 -11.88 -5.92 9.13
CA ASN A 129 -12.12 -5.69 10.55
C ASN A 129 -11.34 -4.48 11.04
N PHE A 130 -12.04 -3.38 11.36
CA PHE A 130 -11.42 -2.15 11.86
C PHE A 130 -10.75 -2.31 13.23
N LYS A 131 -11.13 -3.31 14.03
CA LYS A 131 -10.55 -3.60 15.35
C LYS A 131 -10.04 -5.05 15.42
N PRO A 132 -8.93 -5.37 14.75
CA PRO A 132 -8.42 -6.74 14.72
C PRO A 132 -7.71 -7.17 16.02
N GLY A 133 -7.76 -6.35 17.09
CA GLY A 133 -7.08 -6.57 18.36
C GLY A 133 -5.80 -5.74 18.54
N TYR A 134 -5.44 -4.96 17.53
CA TYR A 134 -4.30 -4.02 17.54
C TYR A 134 -4.65 -2.74 16.77
N SER A 135 -3.80 -1.72 16.89
CA SER A 135 -3.96 -0.45 16.16
C SER A 135 -3.56 -0.61 14.70
N LEU A 136 -4.46 -0.24 13.77
CA LEU A 136 -4.15 -0.21 12.34
C LEU A 136 -3.10 0.85 12.01
N VAL A 137 -3.11 1.99 12.71
CA VAL A 137 -2.09 3.04 12.56
C VAL A 137 -0.70 2.48 12.89
N THR A 138 -0.57 1.79 14.03
CA THR A 138 0.69 1.17 14.44
C THR A 138 1.17 0.13 13.43
N ARG A 139 0.25 -0.68 12.90
CA ARG A 139 0.58 -1.64 11.84
C ARG A 139 1.01 -0.95 10.55
N GLY A 140 0.33 0.14 10.17
CA GLY A 140 0.70 0.96 9.02
C GLY A 140 2.10 1.57 9.15
N ILE A 141 2.45 2.10 10.33
CA ILE A 141 3.81 2.60 10.64
C ILE A 141 4.84 1.47 10.49
N TYR A 142 4.54 0.27 11.00
CA TYR A 142 5.39 -0.90 10.86
C TYR A 142 5.61 -1.28 9.39
N TYR A 143 4.55 -1.25 8.56
CA TYR A 143 4.64 -1.51 7.13
C TYR A 143 5.48 -0.45 6.40
N CYS A 144 5.31 0.83 6.74
CA CYS A 144 6.17 1.89 6.21
C CYS A 144 7.65 1.67 6.57
N SER A 145 7.94 1.28 7.81
CA SER A 145 9.30 1.01 8.26
C SER A 145 9.95 -0.13 7.47
N TRP A 146 9.19 -1.18 7.17
CA TRP A 146 9.65 -2.27 6.30
C TRP A 146 9.91 -1.80 4.87
N MET A 147 9.00 -1.05 4.27
CA MET A 147 9.17 -0.49 2.93
C MET A 147 10.37 0.46 2.84
N ILE A 148 10.66 1.22 3.91
CA ILE A 148 11.87 2.06 3.98
C ILE A 148 13.12 1.18 4.08
N SER A 149 13.12 0.20 4.98
CA SER A 149 14.27 -0.70 5.18
C SER A 149 14.60 -1.51 3.93
N ALA A 150 13.58 -1.97 3.20
CA ALA A 150 13.73 -2.74 1.97
C ALA A 150 14.32 -1.96 0.79
N GLN A 151 14.44 -0.64 0.89
CA GLN A 151 15.06 0.21 -0.13
C GLN A 151 16.61 0.16 -0.09
N MET A 152 17.19 -0.30 1.02
CA MET A 152 18.62 -0.49 1.11
C MET A 152 19.10 -1.44 0.01
N GLU A 153 20.14 -1.05 -0.73
CA GLU A 153 20.73 -1.78 -1.87
C GLU A 153 19.81 -1.91 -3.11
N THR A 154 18.61 -1.32 -3.08
CA THR A 154 17.68 -1.28 -4.23
C THR A 154 17.47 0.14 -4.75
N GLU A 155 17.10 1.08 -3.89
CA GLU A 155 16.85 2.49 -4.23
C GLU A 155 18.03 3.38 -3.83
N PHE A 156 18.72 3.03 -2.75
CA PHE A 156 19.93 3.69 -2.28
C PHE A 156 20.91 2.67 -1.70
N SER A 157 22.19 3.02 -1.66
CA SER A 157 23.24 2.15 -1.12
C SER A 157 24.18 2.90 -0.21
N HIS A 158 24.81 2.18 0.71
CA HIS A 158 25.75 2.72 1.69
C HIS A 158 25.14 3.85 2.53
N SER A 159 25.72 5.06 2.48
CA SER A 159 25.27 6.23 3.25
C SER A 159 24.56 7.27 2.39
N ASP A 160 24.14 6.93 1.18
CA ASP A 160 23.41 7.81 0.27
C ASP A 160 21.91 7.77 0.55
N TYR A 161 21.52 8.25 1.74
CA TYR A 161 20.11 8.30 2.16
C TYR A 161 19.25 9.28 1.36
N ALA A 162 19.84 10.16 0.55
CA ALA A 162 19.09 11.08 -0.32
C ALA A 162 18.25 10.33 -1.37
N GLY A 163 18.70 9.14 -1.79
CA GLY A 163 17.94 8.27 -2.69
C GLY A 163 16.70 7.62 -2.09
N MET A 164 16.45 7.75 -0.78
CA MET A 164 15.29 7.16 -0.11
C MET A 164 13.97 7.72 -0.65
N LYS A 165 13.14 6.84 -1.20
CA LYS A 165 11.80 7.17 -1.69
C LYS A 165 10.80 7.25 -0.55
N LYS A 166 9.82 8.16 -0.69
CA LYS A 166 8.70 8.24 0.24
C LYS A 166 7.79 7.01 0.11
N VAL A 167 7.33 6.50 1.24
CA VAL A 167 6.44 5.33 1.29
C VAL A 167 5.05 5.72 1.79
N HIS A 168 4.01 5.14 1.18
CA HIS A 168 2.63 5.28 1.60
C HIS A 168 2.03 3.93 1.97
N SER A 169 1.44 3.81 3.16
CA SER A 169 0.66 2.64 3.59
C SER A 169 -0.81 3.06 3.74
N ILE A 170 -1.66 2.64 2.79
CA ILE A 170 -3.05 3.05 2.66
C ILE A 170 -3.96 1.87 3.05
N TRP A 171 -4.86 2.08 4.02
CA TRP A 171 -5.73 1.06 4.60
C TRP A 171 -7.18 1.35 4.26
N VAL A 172 -7.75 0.58 3.34
CA VAL A 172 -9.16 0.65 2.94
C VAL A 172 -10.00 -0.14 3.95
N CYS A 173 -10.65 0.58 4.87
CA CYS A 173 -11.43 -0.02 5.96
C CYS A 173 -12.88 -0.27 5.51
N ILE A 174 -13.20 -1.51 5.14
CA ILE A 174 -14.50 -1.88 4.55
C ILE A 174 -15.65 -1.73 5.56
N ARG A 175 -15.38 -1.98 6.85
CA ARG A 175 -16.38 -1.89 7.93
C ARG A 175 -15.88 -1.02 9.08
N PRO A 176 -15.72 0.31 8.86
CA PRO A 176 -15.29 1.22 9.91
C PRO A 176 -16.39 1.34 10.99
N ASN A 177 -15.98 1.70 12.21
CA ASN A 177 -16.93 2.08 13.25
C ASN A 177 -17.55 3.45 12.94
N LYS A 178 -18.59 3.86 13.73
CA LYS A 178 -19.32 5.12 13.49
C LYS A 178 -18.42 6.37 13.47
N GLN A 179 -17.35 6.39 14.27
CA GLN A 179 -16.44 7.52 14.39
C GLN A 179 -15.58 7.71 13.12
N TRP A 180 -15.24 6.61 12.44
CA TRP A 180 -14.34 6.61 11.28
C TRP A 180 -15.08 6.54 9.94
N LYS A 181 -16.39 6.31 9.97
CA LYS A 181 -17.18 6.19 8.76
C LYS A 181 -17.20 7.51 7.97
N GLY A 182 -16.77 7.44 6.70
CA GLY A 182 -16.72 8.59 5.78
C GLY A 182 -15.62 9.59 6.13
N SER A 183 -14.53 9.13 6.77
CA SER A 183 -13.35 9.94 7.03
C SER A 183 -12.13 9.35 6.31
N ILE A 184 -11.23 10.22 5.88
CA ILE A 184 -9.87 9.91 5.45
C ILE A 184 -8.94 10.59 6.44
N THR A 185 -8.07 9.82 7.09
CA THR A 185 -7.16 10.33 8.11
C THR A 185 -5.73 9.91 7.78
N THR A 186 -4.81 10.87 7.75
CA THR A 186 -3.38 10.64 7.49
C THR A 186 -2.55 10.82 8.75
N TYR A 187 -1.46 10.06 8.84
CA TYR A 187 -0.45 10.14 9.89
C TYR A 187 0.90 10.29 9.21
N THR A 188 1.59 11.38 9.53
CA THR A 188 2.85 11.79 8.91
C THR A 188 3.87 12.14 9.97
N ILE A 189 5.14 12.24 9.59
CA ILE A 189 6.19 12.83 10.41
C ILE A 189 6.11 14.34 10.27
N GLY A 190 6.28 15.06 11.36
CA GLY A 190 6.30 16.52 11.37
C GLY A 190 7.44 17.07 12.21
N GLU A 191 7.99 18.22 11.81
CA GLU A 191 8.99 18.95 12.56
C GLU A 191 8.34 19.84 13.62
N SER A 192 8.91 19.86 14.83
CA SER A 192 8.56 20.82 15.87
C SER A 192 9.80 21.27 16.63
N ASN A 193 10.00 22.59 16.77
CA ASN A 193 11.11 23.16 17.53
C ASN A 193 10.77 23.22 19.04
N ILE A 194 11.56 22.52 19.86
CA ILE A 194 11.47 22.62 21.32
C ILE A 194 12.26 23.84 21.80
N LEU A 195 13.36 24.17 21.14
CA LEU A 195 14.20 25.35 21.43
C LEU A 195 14.78 25.87 20.10
N GLY A 196 14.76 27.18 19.92
CA GLY A 196 15.22 27.82 18.69
C GLY A 196 14.21 27.78 17.58
N ASN A 197 14.66 28.00 16.33
CA ASN A 197 13.83 28.09 15.13
C ASN A 197 14.50 27.46 13.91
N ALA A 198 15.31 26.41 14.10
CA ALA A 198 15.88 25.65 13.01
C ALA A 198 14.78 25.03 12.16
N LYS A 199 15.03 24.93 10.86
CA LYS A 199 14.13 24.27 9.90
C LYS A 199 14.94 23.36 9.01
N SER A 200 14.47 22.14 8.83
CA SER A 200 14.96 21.20 7.83
C SER A 200 14.18 21.38 6.53
N ASP A 201 14.73 20.89 5.43
CA ASP A 201 13.95 20.74 4.23
C ASP A 201 12.82 19.75 4.47
N HIS A 202 11.63 20.02 3.94
CA HIS A 202 10.47 19.14 4.10
C HIS A 202 10.76 17.73 3.58
N ASP A 203 11.47 17.63 2.48
CA ASP A 203 11.84 16.37 1.83
C ASP A 203 12.80 15.52 2.66
N ASP A 204 13.53 16.09 3.62
CA ASP A 204 14.41 15.33 4.50
C ASP A 204 13.65 14.39 5.45
N TYR A 205 12.44 14.77 5.88
CA TYR A 205 11.67 14.02 6.87
C TYR A 205 10.30 13.52 6.40
N ASP A 206 9.76 14.02 5.28
CA ASP A 206 8.49 13.55 4.72
C ASP A 206 8.67 12.24 3.94
N LYS A 207 9.16 11.21 4.63
CA LYS A 207 9.52 9.92 4.02
C LYS A 207 8.47 8.83 4.22
N MET A 208 7.44 9.05 5.04
CA MET A 208 6.37 8.07 5.22
C MET A 208 5.02 8.69 5.55
N GLN A 209 3.98 8.05 5.07
CA GLN A 209 2.59 8.38 5.39
C GLN A 209 1.76 7.11 5.58
N VAL A 210 0.96 7.08 6.65
CA VAL A 210 -0.11 6.07 6.84
C VAL A 210 -1.44 6.74 6.64
N THR A 211 -2.34 6.14 5.85
CA THR A 211 -3.68 6.67 5.61
C THR A 211 -4.72 5.60 5.91
N LEU A 212 -5.76 5.96 6.69
CA LEU A 212 -6.95 5.16 6.92
C LEU A 212 -8.14 5.81 6.21
N LEU A 213 -8.87 5.04 5.41
CA LEU A 213 -10.09 5.48 4.71
C LEU A 213 -11.22 4.45 4.83
#